data_a6093bf54dd812d5035e8d7c8388dc08
#
_entry.id   a6093bf54dd812d5035e8d7c8388dc08
#
_cell.length_a   1.000
_cell.length_b   1.000
_cell.length_c   1.000
_cell.angle_alpha   90.00
_cell.angle_beta   90.00
_cell.angle_gamma   90.00
#
_symmetry.space_group_name_H-M   'P 1'
#
loop_
_entity.id
_entity.type
_entity.pdbx_description
1 polymer ?
#
loop_
_entity_poly.entity_id
_entity_poly.type
_entity_poly.pdbx_seq_one_letter_code
_entity_poly.pdbx_strand_id
1 'polypeptide(L)'
;MATTNFSGPITAGNIRNTTGTIVGTDVKNTGQVLMSQSFSFTFATEGAATDTNVVIPANSQIVSVDVNVETAFNDTGADILEVGSSADTDLYVNDTDISAVGSIAMGAAALCANWKDIGTSDVRIGFIYNGANDDASAGAATVTINYLQNNNLS
;
A
#
# COMPACT_ATOMS: atom_id res chain seq x y z
N MET A 1 -11.33 30.94 17.04
CA MET A 1 -10.35 29.87 17.22
C MET A 1 -9.26 30.04 16.16
N ALA A 2 -8.01 30.14 16.57
CA ALA A 2 -6.91 30.21 15.61
C ALA A 2 -6.63 28.78 15.08
N THR A 3 -6.68 28.61 13.78
CA THR A 3 -6.31 27.35 13.13
C THR A 3 -4.81 27.41 12.83
N THR A 4 -4.05 26.51 13.38
CA THR A 4 -2.62 26.39 13.06
C THR A 4 -2.47 25.47 11.86
N ASN A 5 -2.01 26.02 10.74
CA ASN A 5 -1.68 25.22 9.55
C ASN A 5 -0.19 24.90 9.57
N PHE A 6 0.13 23.63 9.53
CA PHE A 6 1.50 23.17 9.32
C PHE A 6 1.72 23.01 7.80
N SER A 7 2.63 23.80 7.25
CA SER A 7 2.97 23.77 5.81
C SER A 7 4.28 23.03 5.52
N GLY A 8 4.76 22.23 6.43
CA GLY A 8 6.00 21.47 6.29
C GLY A 8 5.88 20.07 6.89
N PRO A 9 6.88 19.21 6.68
CA PRO A 9 6.89 17.88 7.25
C PRO A 9 6.80 17.96 8.78
N ILE A 10 5.82 17.26 9.34
CA ILE A 10 5.71 17.10 10.79
C ILE A 10 6.69 16.00 11.19
N THR A 11 7.75 16.38 11.85
CA THR A 11 8.69 15.41 12.41
C THR A 11 8.10 14.88 13.72
N ALA A 12 7.45 13.72 13.66
CA ALA A 12 6.99 13.01 14.84
C ALA A 12 8.12 12.10 15.34
N GLY A 13 8.56 12.29 16.53
CA GLY A 13 9.65 11.56 17.14
C GLY A 13 10.73 12.52 17.62
N ASN A 14 10.69 12.82 18.85
CA ASN A 14 11.62 13.77 19.43
C ASN A 14 12.90 13.10 19.89
N ILE A 15 14.00 13.67 19.48
CA ILE A 15 15.21 13.56 20.27
C ILE A 15 14.92 14.23 21.61
N ARG A 16 14.81 13.46 22.65
CA ARG A 16 14.77 14.03 23.99
C ARG A 16 16.07 13.78 24.70
N ASN A 17 16.73 14.84 25.01
CA ASN A 17 17.65 14.87 26.13
C ASN A 17 16.83 14.76 27.41
N THR A 18 16.83 13.59 28.00
CA THR A 18 16.28 13.47 29.33
C THR A 18 17.43 13.69 30.32
N THR A 19 17.27 14.69 31.14
CA THR A 19 18.16 14.90 32.32
C THR A 19 17.87 13.90 33.43
N GLY A 20 17.15 12.85 33.14
CA GLY A 20 16.87 11.76 34.06
C GLY A 20 17.89 10.64 33.89
N THR A 21 17.89 9.75 34.80
CA THR A 21 18.86 8.66 34.93
C THR A 21 18.72 7.52 33.90
N ILE A 22 17.80 7.62 32.95
CA ILE A 22 17.34 6.41 32.24
C ILE A 22 17.76 6.41 30.78
N VAL A 23 17.89 7.57 30.17
CA VAL A 23 18.28 7.65 28.76
C VAL A 23 19.24 8.81 28.61
N GLY A 24 20.45 8.50 28.18
CA GLY A 24 21.48 9.50 27.95
C GLY A 24 21.12 10.49 26.85
N THR A 25 21.96 11.49 26.75
CA THR A 25 21.99 12.41 25.62
C THR A 25 22.11 11.63 24.32
N ASP A 26 21.44 12.08 23.28
CA ASP A 26 21.49 11.52 21.92
C ASP A 26 20.71 10.23 21.65
N VAL A 27 19.73 9.88 22.48
CA VAL A 27 18.78 8.84 22.08
C VAL A 27 17.76 9.42 21.11
N LYS A 28 17.95 9.10 19.85
CA LYS A 28 16.97 9.38 18.81
C LYS A 28 15.84 8.35 18.90
N ASN A 29 14.62 8.81 19.09
CA ASN A 29 13.48 7.96 18.86
C ASN A 29 13.28 7.84 17.35
N THR A 30 13.72 6.73 16.78
CA THR A 30 13.50 6.36 15.37
C THR A 30 12.13 5.71 15.20
N GLY A 31 11.10 6.34 15.78
CA GLY A 31 9.73 5.84 15.68
C GLY A 31 9.29 5.68 14.23
N GLN A 32 8.50 4.64 14.00
CA GLN A 32 7.82 4.41 12.72
C GLN A 32 6.41 4.97 12.80
N VAL A 33 5.91 5.47 11.68
CA VAL A 33 4.53 5.94 11.55
C VAL A 33 3.77 4.96 10.65
N LEU A 34 2.64 4.46 11.15
CA LEU A 34 1.74 3.66 10.33
C LEU A 34 0.93 4.61 9.45
N MET A 35 1.02 4.40 8.16
CA MET A 35 0.32 5.15 7.13
C MET A 35 -0.60 4.22 6.35
N SER A 36 -1.63 4.80 5.74
CA SER A 36 -2.57 4.08 4.89
C SER A 36 -2.87 4.91 3.66
N GLN A 37 -2.85 4.28 2.50
CA GLN A 37 -3.27 4.87 1.23
C GLN A 37 -4.16 3.89 0.48
N SER A 38 -5.10 4.39 -0.31
CA SER A 38 -6.02 3.54 -1.06
C SER A 38 -6.27 4.07 -2.46
N PHE A 39 -6.66 3.17 -3.35
CA PHE A 39 -7.17 3.46 -4.68
C PHE A 39 -8.34 2.54 -5.00
N SER A 40 -9.21 2.98 -5.88
CA SER A 40 -10.35 2.19 -6.36
C SER A 40 -10.24 1.96 -7.86
N PHE A 41 -10.77 0.84 -8.33
CA PHE A 41 -10.82 0.50 -9.74
C PHE A 41 -12.12 -0.25 -10.06
N THR A 42 -12.42 -0.39 -11.35
CA THR A 42 -13.59 -1.08 -11.85
C THR A 42 -13.19 -2.04 -12.97
N PHE A 43 -14.11 -2.88 -13.38
CA PHE A 43 -13.93 -3.79 -14.52
C PHE A 43 -13.42 -3.11 -15.80
N ALA A 44 -13.67 -1.81 -15.99
CA ALA A 44 -13.22 -1.08 -17.16
C ALA A 44 -11.68 -0.94 -17.31
N THR A 45 -10.92 -1.34 -16.29
CA THR A 45 -9.45 -1.39 -16.34
C THR A 45 -8.88 -2.76 -16.71
N GLU A 46 -9.73 -3.69 -17.12
CA GLU A 46 -9.35 -5.05 -17.46
C GLU A 46 -8.21 -5.12 -18.48
N GLY A 47 -7.28 -6.05 -18.26
CA GLY A 47 -6.16 -6.36 -19.15
C GLY A 47 -5.08 -5.28 -19.25
N ALA A 48 -5.22 -4.15 -18.58
CA ALA A 48 -4.27 -3.05 -18.66
C ALA A 48 -3.51 -2.82 -17.35
N ALA A 49 -2.19 -2.88 -17.39
CA ALA A 49 -1.37 -2.39 -16.29
C ALA A 49 -1.64 -0.90 -16.08
N THR A 50 -2.09 -0.55 -14.89
CA THR A 50 -2.56 0.80 -14.55
C THR A 50 -1.78 1.38 -13.38
N ASP A 51 -1.23 2.58 -13.58
CA ASP A 51 -0.59 3.34 -12.51
C ASP A 51 -1.61 4.05 -11.65
N THR A 52 -1.41 4.01 -10.35
CA THR A 52 -2.23 4.73 -9.38
C THR A 52 -1.60 6.06 -8.96
N ASN A 53 -2.31 6.83 -8.13
CA ASN A 53 -1.75 7.99 -7.44
C ASN A 53 -1.11 7.64 -6.09
N VAL A 54 -1.14 6.36 -5.69
CA VAL A 54 -0.53 5.88 -4.45
C VAL A 54 0.98 5.79 -4.63
N VAL A 55 1.71 6.42 -3.74
CA VAL A 55 3.17 6.35 -3.69
C VAL A 55 3.60 5.95 -2.29
N ILE A 56 4.35 4.87 -2.19
CA ILE A 56 4.95 4.42 -0.93
C ILE A 56 6.36 5.03 -0.85
N PRO A 57 6.66 5.80 0.21
CA PRO A 57 7.96 6.44 0.36
C PRO A 57 9.10 5.43 0.55
N ALA A 58 10.27 5.78 0.08
CA ALA A 58 11.50 5.01 0.26
C ALA A 58 11.71 4.57 1.72
N ASN A 59 12.34 3.43 1.89
CA ASN A 59 12.64 2.81 3.19
C ASN A 59 11.39 2.52 4.06
N SER A 60 10.22 2.40 3.43
CA SER A 60 9.00 1.96 4.09
C SER A 60 8.88 0.45 4.09
N GLN A 61 8.03 -0.06 4.97
CA GLN A 61 7.67 -1.48 5.05
C GLN A 61 6.17 -1.61 4.88
N ILE A 62 5.72 -2.42 3.93
CA ILE A 62 4.30 -2.76 3.79
C ILE A 62 3.91 -3.69 4.94
N VAL A 63 2.77 -3.40 5.58
CA VAL A 63 2.21 -4.18 6.70
C VAL A 63 1.07 -5.05 6.21
N SER A 64 0.17 -4.49 5.39
CA SER A 64 -0.91 -5.23 4.75
C SER A 64 -1.30 -4.58 3.43
N VAL A 65 -1.85 -5.40 2.56
CA VAL A 65 -2.59 -4.98 1.38
C VAL A 65 -3.97 -5.63 1.51
N ASP A 66 -4.99 -4.81 1.61
CA ASP A 66 -6.36 -5.26 1.82
C ASP A 66 -7.20 -4.85 0.62
N VAL A 67 -7.99 -5.78 0.10
CA VAL A 67 -8.92 -5.51 -1.01
C VAL A 67 -10.34 -5.64 -0.51
N ASN A 68 -11.14 -4.63 -0.73
CA ASN A 68 -12.58 -4.67 -0.51
C ASN A 68 -13.27 -4.71 -1.88
N VAL A 69 -13.87 -5.83 -2.20
CA VAL A 69 -14.69 -6.00 -3.41
C VAL A 69 -16.12 -5.54 -3.10
N GLU A 70 -16.49 -4.42 -3.67
CA GLU A 70 -17.80 -3.77 -3.45
C GLU A 70 -18.87 -4.31 -4.40
N THR A 71 -18.46 -4.61 -5.63
CA THR A 71 -19.25 -5.26 -6.65
C THR A 71 -18.43 -6.40 -7.23
N ALA A 72 -18.97 -7.61 -7.23
CA ALA A 72 -18.30 -8.79 -7.76
C ALA A 72 -17.88 -8.55 -9.22
N PHE A 73 -16.68 -8.94 -9.54
CA PHE A 73 -16.23 -9.02 -10.93
C PHE A 73 -16.84 -10.25 -11.57
N ASN A 74 -17.14 -10.19 -12.84
CA ASN A 74 -17.99 -11.19 -13.49
C ASN A 74 -17.47 -11.59 -14.87
N ASP A 75 -16.17 -11.61 -15.07
CA ASP A 75 -15.61 -12.25 -16.26
C ASP A 75 -16.00 -13.73 -16.31
N THR A 76 -16.12 -14.28 -17.51
CA THR A 76 -16.40 -15.71 -17.69
C THR A 76 -15.13 -16.52 -17.43
N GLY A 77 -14.75 -16.66 -16.18
CA GLY A 77 -13.54 -17.38 -15.77
C GLY A 77 -12.99 -16.87 -14.46
N ALA A 78 -11.70 -16.68 -14.38
CA ALA A 78 -11.07 -16.14 -13.19
C ALA A 78 -10.96 -14.63 -13.28
N ASP A 79 -11.32 -13.96 -12.19
CA ASP A 79 -11.13 -12.52 -11.98
C ASP A 79 -9.92 -12.33 -11.05
N ILE A 80 -8.78 -11.96 -11.60
CA ILE A 80 -7.51 -11.93 -10.90
C ILE A 80 -7.01 -10.49 -10.73
N LEU A 81 -6.61 -10.16 -9.50
CA LEU A 81 -5.96 -8.90 -9.18
C LEU A 81 -4.49 -9.12 -8.82
N GLU A 82 -3.64 -8.32 -9.43
CA GLU A 82 -2.23 -8.16 -9.08
C GLU A 82 -1.97 -6.73 -8.61
N VAL A 83 -1.12 -6.55 -7.61
CA VAL A 83 -0.71 -5.24 -7.10
C VAL A 83 0.79 -5.21 -6.87
N GLY A 84 1.45 -4.23 -7.43
CA GLY A 84 2.89 -4.08 -7.33
C GLY A 84 3.36 -2.66 -7.59
N SER A 85 4.43 -2.53 -8.35
CA SER A 85 4.94 -1.26 -8.82
C SER A 85 4.52 -1.00 -10.28
N SER A 86 4.72 0.23 -10.75
CA SER A 86 4.54 0.58 -12.18
C SER A 86 5.39 -0.26 -13.13
N ALA A 87 6.49 -0.83 -12.65
CA ALA A 87 7.41 -1.65 -13.46
C ALA A 87 7.12 -3.15 -13.33
N ASP A 88 6.44 -3.57 -12.26
CA ASP A 88 6.21 -4.95 -11.90
C ASP A 88 4.91 -5.04 -11.10
N THR A 89 3.82 -5.37 -11.79
CA THR A 89 2.45 -5.27 -11.24
C THR A 89 2.12 -6.39 -10.26
N ASP A 90 2.88 -7.46 -10.22
CA ASP A 90 2.68 -8.60 -9.32
C ASP A 90 3.66 -8.65 -8.13
N LEU A 91 4.45 -7.58 -7.96
CA LEU A 91 5.54 -7.50 -6.99
C LEU A 91 5.08 -7.70 -5.53
N TYR A 92 3.89 -7.22 -5.18
CA TYR A 92 3.38 -7.24 -3.80
C TYR A 92 2.20 -8.20 -3.61
N VAL A 93 1.40 -8.37 -4.62
CA VAL A 93 0.23 -9.24 -4.65
C VAL A 93 0.13 -9.88 -6.01
N ASN A 94 0.00 -11.19 -6.03
CA ASN A 94 -0.09 -11.96 -7.26
C ASN A 94 -1.30 -12.92 -7.20
N ASP A 95 -2.00 -13.05 -8.33
CA ASP A 95 -3.06 -14.03 -8.56
C ASP A 95 -4.17 -14.08 -7.50
N THR A 96 -4.66 -12.92 -7.06
CA THR A 96 -5.76 -12.89 -6.09
C THR A 96 -7.10 -12.86 -6.78
N ASP A 97 -7.93 -13.85 -6.48
CA ASP A 97 -9.31 -13.95 -6.94
C ASP A 97 -10.18 -12.87 -6.27
N ILE A 98 -10.84 -12.05 -7.09
CA ILE A 98 -11.75 -10.96 -6.71
C ILE A 98 -13.16 -11.16 -7.25
N SER A 99 -13.52 -12.36 -7.65
CA SER A 99 -14.86 -12.70 -8.20
C SER A 99 -16.00 -12.59 -7.18
N ALA A 100 -15.69 -12.56 -5.87
CA ALA A 100 -16.69 -12.50 -4.82
C ALA A 100 -16.66 -11.18 -4.04
N VAL A 101 -17.83 -10.63 -3.70
CA VAL A 101 -17.97 -9.48 -2.80
C VAL A 101 -17.43 -9.82 -1.42
N GLY A 102 -16.64 -8.91 -0.85
CA GLY A 102 -16.09 -9.06 0.49
C GLY A 102 -14.71 -8.44 0.64
N SER A 103 -14.17 -8.56 1.84
CA SER A 103 -12.82 -8.11 2.15
C SER A 103 -11.84 -9.28 2.07
N ILE A 104 -10.78 -9.09 1.33
CA ILE A 104 -9.71 -10.06 1.13
C ILE A 104 -8.43 -9.45 1.68
N ALA A 105 -7.85 -10.08 2.71
CA ALA A 105 -6.52 -9.74 3.18
C ALA A 105 -5.48 -10.45 2.31
N MET A 106 -4.62 -9.69 1.69
CA MET A 106 -3.64 -10.18 0.75
C MET A 106 -2.31 -10.44 1.42
N GLY A 107 -1.71 -11.57 1.15
CA GLY A 107 -0.41 -11.92 1.67
C GLY A 107 -0.06 -13.36 1.35
N ALA A 108 0.38 -13.65 0.14
CA ALA A 108 1.10 -14.88 -0.10
C ALA A 108 2.48 -14.79 0.59
N ALA A 109 2.86 -15.81 1.34
CA ALA A 109 4.11 -15.83 2.11
C ALA A 109 5.37 -15.55 1.25
N ALA A 110 5.33 -15.91 -0.02
CA ALA A 110 6.43 -15.66 -0.96
C ALA A 110 6.60 -14.17 -1.29
N LEU A 111 5.52 -13.41 -1.35
CA LEU A 111 5.54 -11.98 -1.70
C LEU A 111 5.79 -11.08 -0.50
N CYS A 112 5.49 -11.55 0.71
CA CYS A 112 5.79 -10.79 1.93
C CYS A 112 7.29 -10.50 2.11
N ALA A 113 8.18 -11.16 1.40
CA ALA A 113 9.60 -10.82 1.38
C ALA A 113 9.83 -9.41 0.79
N ASN A 114 9.05 -9.02 -0.23
CA ASN A 114 9.13 -7.72 -0.89
C ASN A 114 8.46 -6.60 -0.05
N TRP A 115 7.71 -6.98 0.99
CA TRP A 115 7.05 -6.01 1.88
C TRP A 115 7.96 -5.46 2.97
N LYS A 116 9.02 -6.19 3.33
CA LYS A 116 9.91 -5.85 4.45
C LYS A 116 10.70 -4.56 4.21
N ASP A 117 11.00 -4.29 2.98
CA ASP A 117 11.74 -3.11 2.54
C ASP A 117 11.44 -2.87 1.06
N ILE A 118 10.79 -1.76 0.76
CA ILE A 118 10.47 -1.39 -0.62
C ILE A 118 11.67 -0.77 -1.36
N GLY A 119 12.80 -0.63 -0.69
CA GLY A 119 14.03 -0.06 -1.25
C GLY A 119 14.23 1.42 -0.94
N THR A 120 15.25 1.99 -1.56
CA THR A 120 15.75 3.35 -1.29
C THR A 120 15.15 4.43 -2.17
N SER A 121 14.14 4.08 -2.97
CA SER A 121 13.40 5.01 -3.84
C SER A 121 11.92 4.91 -3.55
N ASP A 122 11.19 6.01 -3.76
CA ASP A 122 9.74 6.02 -3.70
C ASP A 122 9.17 5.08 -4.77
N VAL A 123 8.17 4.29 -4.39
CA VAL A 123 7.52 3.34 -5.30
C VAL A 123 6.09 3.80 -5.58
N ARG A 124 5.81 4.08 -6.86
CA ARG A 124 4.44 4.26 -7.32
C ARG A 124 3.78 2.90 -7.44
N ILE A 125 2.59 2.77 -6.88
CA ILE A 125 1.79 1.55 -6.97
C ILE A 125 1.15 1.47 -8.34
N GLY A 126 1.34 0.33 -8.98
CA GLY A 126 0.63 -0.12 -10.17
C GLY A 126 -0.20 -1.36 -9.85
N PHE A 127 -1.19 -1.64 -10.65
CA PHE A 127 -1.99 -2.84 -10.56
C PHE A 127 -2.43 -3.31 -11.95
N ILE A 128 -2.85 -4.54 -12.04
CA ILE A 128 -3.56 -5.08 -13.18
C ILE A 128 -4.74 -5.93 -12.70
N TYR A 129 -5.89 -5.73 -13.31
CA TYR A 129 -7.03 -6.64 -13.22
C TYR A 129 -7.08 -7.46 -14.50
N ASN A 130 -6.99 -8.76 -14.37
CA ASN A 130 -7.06 -9.71 -15.47
C ASN A 130 -8.31 -10.57 -15.32
N GLY A 131 -9.25 -10.40 -16.23
CA GLY A 131 -10.29 -11.39 -16.49
C GLY A 131 -9.76 -12.47 -17.47
N ALA A 132 -10.28 -13.67 -17.36
CA ALA A 132 -9.82 -14.77 -18.20
C ALA A 132 -10.22 -14.63 -19.67
N ASN A 133 -11.29 -13.87 -19.96
CA ASN A 133 -11.89 -13.77 -21.30
C ASN A 133 -12.10 -12.33 -21.77
N ASP A 134 -11.72 -11.33 -21.01
CA ASP A 134 -11.94 -9.91 -21.30
C ASP A 134 -13.42 -9.55 -21.56
N ASP A 135 -14.35 -10.22 -20.87
CA ASP A 135 -15.79 -10.03 -21.07
C ASP A 135 -16.52 -9.47 -19.83
N ALA A 136 -15.77 -8.99 -18.85
CA ALA A 136 -16.34 -8.40 -17.64
C ALA A 136 -17.23 -7.20 -17.96
N SER A 137 -18.38 -7.17 -17.34
CA SER A 137 -19.37 -6.08 -17.47
C SER A 137 -19.76 -5.43 -16.14
N ALA A 138 -19.27 -5.98 -15.04
CA ALA A 138 -19.42 -5.47 -13.69
C ALA A 138 -18.18 -5.79 -12.85
N GLY A 139 -17.96 -4.99 -11.84
CA GLY A 139 -16.87 -5.16 -10.90
C GLY A 139 -16.39 -3.81 -10.36
N ALA A 140 -16.23 -3.72 -9.05
CA ALA A 140 -15.66 -2.56 -8.39
C ALA A 140 -14.97 -3.00 -7.09
N ALA A 141 -13.77 -2.52 -6.87
CA ALA A 141 -13.00 -2.80 -5.66
C ALA A 141 -12.16 -1.60 -5.22
N THR A 142 -11.86 -1.58 -3.93
CA THR A 142 -10.93 -0.64 -3.32
C THR A 142 -9.79 -1.40 -2.68
N VAL A 143 -8.56 -1.04 -3.05
CA VAL A 143 -7.32 -1.58 -2.47
C VAL A 143 -6.78 -0.59 -1.46
N THR A 144 -6.47 -1.07 -0.26
CA THR A 144 -5.84 -0.28 0.81
C THR A 144 -4.49 -0.88 1.16
N ILE A 145 -3.46 -0.05 1.10
CA ILE A 145 -2.09 -0.44 1.46
C ILE A 145 -1.73 0.24 2.77
N ASN A 146 -1.45 -0.55 3.78
CA ASN A 146 -0.95 -0.10 5.07
C ASN A 146 0.56 -0.31 5.12
N TYR A 147 1.30 0.72 5.52
CA TYR A 147 2.76 0.66 5.57
C TYR A 147 3.33 1.45 6.74
N LEU A 148 4.48 1.01 7.20
CA LEU A 148 5.29 1.71 8.18
C LEU A 148 6.30 2.58 7.44
N GLN A 149 6.24 3.86 7.66
CA GLN A 149 7.23 4.81 7.16
C GLN A 149 8.30 5.01 8.21
N ASN A 150 9.55 4.81 7.83
CA ASN A 150 10.68 5.19 8.67
C ASN A 150 10.71 6.70 8.80
N ASN A 151 10.70 7.16 10.04
CA ASN A 151 10.90 8.55 10.34
C ASN A 151 12.41 8.84 10.25
N ASN A 152 12.90 9.07 9.03
CA ASN A 152 14.31 9.44 8.79
C ASN A 152 14.55 10.83 9.38
N LEU A 153 14.82 10.86 10.66
CA LEU A 153 15.49 11.99 11.29
C LEU A 153 17.00 11.82 11.07
N SER A 154 17.47 12.26 9.91
CA SER A 154 18.89 12.46 9.68
C SER A 154 19.35 13.76 10.32
#